data_86e3f85f4ef0fa48443390f7ccde0e7b
#
_entry.id   86e3f85f4ef0fa48443390f7ccde0e7b
#
_cell.length_a   1.000
_cell.length_b   1.000
_cell.length_c   1.000
_cell.angle_alpha   90.00
_cell.angle_beta   90.00
_cell.angle_gamma   90.00
#
_symmetry.space_group_name_H-M   'P 1'
#
loop_
_entity.id
_entity.type
_entity.pdbx_description
1 polymer ?
#
loop_
_entity_poly.entity_id
_entity_poly.type
_entity_poly.pdbx_seq_one_letter_code
_entity_poly.pdbx_strand_id
1 'polypeptide(L)'
;MLYSASIQSSEARHVDPSFAVWISAINLTGFRNYDQLSLHFDGQPVVLVGANGAGKTNLMEAVSLLAPGRGLRRANTAQLQRRSPVSATAAGWSISARIETPEGPFQAGTGMRAEDISEKPRRQIRIDGVDQPQMALAER
;
A
#
# COMPACT_ATOMS: atom_id res chain seq x y z
N MET A 1 -13.00 13.33 11.99
CA MET A 1 -13.79 12.11 11.83
C MET A 1 -12.87 10.90 11.98
N LEU A 2 -12.93 10.23 13.10
CA LEU A 2 -12.12 9.04 13.39
C LEU A 2 -12.71 7.86 12.63
N TYR A 3 -12.02 7.38 11.59
CA TYR A 3 -12.37 6.14 10.94
C TYR A 3 -11.87 4.97 11.82
N SER A 4 -12.76 4.36 12.55
CA SER A 4 -12.49 3.12 13.25
C SER A 4 -12.70 1.95 12.27
N ALA A 5 -11.65 1.50 11.63
CA ALA A 5 -11.66 0.18 11.00
C ALA A 5 -11.30 -0.83 12.08
N SER A 6 -12.24 -1.67 12.48
CA SER A 6 -11.95 -2.76 13.40
C SER A 6 -11.31 -3.90 12.62
N ILE A 7 -10.11 -4.29 13.03
CA ILE A 7 -9.42 -5.47 12.54
C ILE A 7 -9.86 -6.64 13.44
N GLN A 8 -10.56 -7.61 12.87
CA GLN A 8 -10.89 -8.86 13.56
C GLN A 8 -10.00 -9.98 13.00
N SER A 9 -9.23 -10.61 13.87
CA SER A 9 -8.52 -11.85 13.57
C SER A 9 -9.51 -13.02 13.71
N SER A 10 -9.71 -13.81 12.67
CA SER A 10 -10.46 -15.05 12.76
C SER A 10 -9.50 -16.20 13.07
N GLU A 11 -9.96 -17.22 13.77
CA GLU A 11 -9.19 -18.46 14.03
C GLU A 11 -8.68 -19.03 12.70
N ALA A 12 -7.37 -18.94 12.49
CA ALA A 12 -6.73 -19.29 11.24
C ALA A 12 -6.44 -20.79 11.19
N ARG A 13 -6.68 -21.39 10.05
CA ARG A 13 -6.01 -22.63 9.69
C ARG A 13 -4.50 -22.35 9.72
N HIS A 14 -3.76 -23.19 10.41
CA HIS A 14 -2.30 -23.11 10.50
C HIS A 14 -1.73 -23.21 9.08
N VAL A 15 -1.35 -22.09 8.51
CA VAL A 15 -0.58 -22.04 7.27
C VAL A 15 0.86 -22.33 7.67
N ASP A 16 1.48 -23.32 7.03
CA ASP A 16 2.90 -23.64 7.28
C ASP A 16 3.74 -22.36 7.02
N PRO A 17 4.38 -21.80 8.04
CA PRO A 17 5.12 -20.54 7.89
C PRO A 17 6.29 -20.62 6.92
N SER A 18 6.73 -21.82 6.54
CA SER A 18 7.85 -22.03 5.61
C SER A 18 7.54 -21.64 4.16
N PHE A 19 6.26 -21.41 3.81
CA PHE A 19 5.84 -21.03 2.46
C PHE A 19 4.98 -19.75 2.44
N ALA A 20 4.79 -19.11 3.58
CA ALA A 20 3.91 -17.96 3.68
C ALA A 20 4.63 -16.67 3.32
N VAL A 21 4.08 -15.94 2.34
CA VAL A 21 4.42 -14.54 2.06
C VAL A 21 3.31 -13.67 2.61
N TRP A 22 3.65 -12.72 3.50
CA TRP A 22 2.66 -11.87 4.13
C TRP A 22 3.21 -10.47 4.45
N ILE A 23 2.32 -9.51 4.59
CA ILE A 23 2.66 -8.13 4.95
C ILE A 23 2.67 -8.02 6.47
N SER A 24 3.81 -7.69 7.09
CA SER A 24 3.91 -7.44 8.52
C SER A 24 3.66 -5.99 8.92
N ALA A 25 3.88 -5.06 8.01
CA ALA A 25 3.53 -3.66 8.20
C ALA A 25 3.20 -2.99 6.87
N ILE A 26 2.24 -2.06 6.88
CA ILE A 26 1.94 -1.19 5.74
C ILE A 26 1.73 0.25 6.21
N ASN A 27 2.31 1.18 5.48
CA ASN A 27 2.17 2.61 5.73
C ASN A 27 1.71 3.31 4.45
N LEU A 28 0.70 4.16 4.58
CA LEU A 28 0.18 5.00 3.53
C LEU A 28 0.35 6.47 3.91
N THR A 29 0.73 7.30 2.97
CA THR A 29 0.81 8.75 3.15
C THR A 29 0.22 9.44 1.92
N GLY A 30 -0.72 10.37 2.12
CA GLY A 30 -1.34 11.17 1.06
C GLY A 30 -2.05 10.34 -0.01
N PHE A 31 -2.52 9.13 0.33
CA PHE A 31 -3.07 8.17 -0.61
C PHE A 31 -4.59 8.09 -0.49
N ARG A 32 -5.32 8.39 -1.57
CA ARG A 32 -6.79 8.33 -1.65
C ARG A 32 -7.45 9.13 -0.52
N ASN A 33 -8.16 8.48 0.41
CA ASN A 33 -8.79 9.10 1.57
C ASN A 33 -7.89 9.09 2.83
N TYR A 34 -6.71 8.49 2.76
CA TYR A 34 -5.77 8.41 3.87
C TYR A 34 -4.76 9.55 3.83
N ASP A 35 -4.72 10.36 4.87
CA ASP A 35 -3.65 11.31 5.10
C ASP A 35 -2.39 10.57 5.55
N GLN A 36 -2.55 9.81 6.63
CA GLN A 36 -1.58 8.84 7.10
C GLN A 36 -2.32 7.62 7.65
N LEU A 37 -1.80 6.44 7.34
CA LEU A 37 -2.26 5.18 7.90
C LEU A 37 -1.04 4.29 8.16
N SER A 38 -0.98 3.68 9.33
CA SER A 38 0.02 2.67 9.67
C SER A 38 -0.69 1.47 10.26
N LEU A 39 -0.48 0.29 9.69
CA LEU A 39 -1.05 -0.97 10.16
C LEU A 39 0.06 -2.01 10.32
N HIS A 40 -0.08 -2.85 11.33
CA HIS A 40 0.79 -3.98 11.60
C HIS A 40 -0.04 -5.27 11.65
N PHE A 41 0.54 -6.35 11.15
CA PHE A 41 -0.09 -7.65 11.07
C PHE A 41 0.87 -8.71 11.61
N ASP A 42 0.32 -9.83 12.05
CA ASP A 42 1.02 -10.96 12.67
C ASP A 42 1.05 -12.23 11.80
N GLY A 43 0.73 -12.09 10.51
CA GLY A 43 0.67 -13.22 9.57
C GLY A 43 -0.66 -13.95 9.56
N GLN A 44 -1.62 -13.56 10.41
CA GLN A 44 -2.95 -14.14 10.39
C GLN A 44 -3.83 -13.52 9.29
N PRO A 45 -4.84 -14.23 8.76
CA PRO A 45 -5.81 -13.67 7.86
C PRO A 45 -6.51 -12.45 8.46
N VAL A 46 -6.63 -11.39 7.67
CA VAL A 46 -7.24 -10.12 8.10
C VAL A 46 -8.51 -9.87 7.31
N VAL A 47 -9.57 -9.54 8.02
CA VAL A 47 -10.87 -9.14 7.44
C VAL A 47 -11.09 -7.66 7.69
N LEU A 48 -11.28 -6.90 6.61
CA LEU A 48 -11.59 -5.47 6.69
C LEU A 48 -13.10 -5.26 6.82
N VAL A 49 -13.53 -4.69 7.92
CA VAL A 49 -14.94 -4.38 8.22
C VAL A 49 -15.11 -2.87 8.34
N GLY A 50 -16.24 -2.37 7.93
CA GLY A 50 -16.58 -0.95 8.05
C GLY A 50 -17.65 -0.53 7.07
N ALA A 51 -18.18 0.69 7.25
CA ALA A 51 -19.19 1.27 6.37
C ALA A 51 -18.68 1.42 4.93
N ASN A 52 -19.61 1.49 3.97
CA ASN A 52 -19.27 1.84 2.59
C ASN A 52 -18.63 3.24 2.56
N GLY A 53 -17.52 3.37 1.83
CA GLY A 53 -16.76 4.60 1.78
C GLY A 53 -15.72 4.78 2.91
N ALA A 54 -15.62 3.86 3.88
CA ALA A 54 -14.64 3.92 4.97
C ALA A 54 -13.18 3.71 4.53
N GLY A 55 -12.92 3.46 3.23
CA GLY A 55 -11.57 3.30 2.71
C GLY A 55 -11.10 1.86 2.53
N LYS A 56 -11.93 0.84 2.82
CA LYS A 56 -11.56 -0.59 2.65
C LYS A 56 -11.01 -0.89 1.25
N THR A 57 -11.71 -0.46 0.21
CA THR A 57 -11.29 -0.67 -1.17
C THR A 57 -10.01 0.11 -1.48
N ASN A 58 -9.81 1.29 -0.89
CA ASN A 58 -8.58 2.07 -1.07
C ASN A 58 -7.38 1.38 -0.41
N LEU A 59 -7.56 0.72 0.74
CA LEU A 59 -6.51 -0.09 1.35
C LEU A 59 -6.17 -1.32 0.49
N MET A 60 -7.17 -2.01 -0.04
CA MET A 60 -6.96 -3.13 -0.97
C MET A 60 -6.24 -2.68 -2.25
N GLU A 61 -6.57 -1.49 -2.76
CA GLU A 61 -5.88 -0.88 -3.89
C GLU A 61 -4.41 -0.60 -3.55
N ALA A 62 -4.12 -0.07 -2.37
CA ALA A 62 -2.75 0.17 -1.91
C ALA A 62 -1.93 -1.12 -1.89
N VAL A 63 -2.48 -2.20 -1.32
CA VAL A 63 -1.83 -3.52 -1.33
C VAL A 63 -1.58 -4.00 -2.76
N SER A 64 -2.55 -3.85 -3.66
CA SER A 64 -2.40 -4.28 -5.05
C SER A 64 -1.33 -3.52 -5.84
N LEU A 65 -0.97 -2.31 -5.40
CA LEU A 65 0.10 -1.51 -5.99
C LEU A 65 1.51 -1.96 -5.56
N LEU A 66 1.61 -2.77 -4.53
CA LEU A 66 2.86 -3.42 -4.13
C LEU A 66 3.17 -4.69 -4.96
N ALA A 67 2.24 -5.10 -5.80
CA ALA A 67 2.44 -6.15 -6.80
C ALA A 67 2.75 -5.55 -8.19
N PRO A 68 3.28 -6.35 -9.13
CA PRO A 68 3.48 -5.91 -10.50
C PRO A 68 2.17 -5.44 -11.15
N GLY A 69 2.25 -4.39 -11.98
CA GLY A 69 1.10 -3.90 -12.74
C GLY A 69 0.54 -2.57 -12.27
N ARG A 70 -0.69 -2.26 -12.68
CA ARG A 70 -1.35 -0.96 -12.46
C ARG A 70 -2.24 -0.91 -11.22
N GLY A 71 -2.20 -1.94 -10.39
CA GLY A 71 -3.09 -2.06 -9.24
C GLY A 71 -4.53 -2.42 -9.60
N LEU A 72 -5.35 -2.62 -8.58
CA LEU A 72 -6.71 -3.15 -8.68
C LEU A 72 -7.63 -2.34 -9.60
N ARG A 73 -7.55 -1.00 -9.54
CA ARG A 73 -8.43 -0.10 -10.32
C ARG A 73 -7.80 0.45 -11.59
N ARG A 74 -6.55 0.10 -11.90
CA ARG A 74 -5.79 0.65 -13.02
C ARG A 74 -5.80 2.18 -13.09
N ALA A 75 -5.87 2.83 -11.93
CA ALA A 75 -5.95 4.28 -11.81
C ALA A 75 -4.66 4.95 -12.32
N ASN A 76 -4.82 6.16 -12.86
CA ASN A 76 -3.67 7.01 -13.17
C ASN A 76 -2.96 7.40 -11.85
N THR A 77 -1.63 7.44 -11.89
CA THR A 77 -0.77 7.75 -10.73
C THR A 77 -1.18 9.04 -10.01
N ALA A 78 -1.57 10.07 -10.74
CA ALA A 78 -2.05 11.33 -10.18
C ALA A 78 -3.41 11.20 -9.46
N GLN A 79 -4.25 10.24 -9.85
CA GLN A 79 -5.55 10.00 -9.23
C GLN A 79 -5.44 9.28 -7.87
N LEU A 80 -4.29 8.71 -7.56
CA LEU A 80 -4.03 8.01 -6.30
C LEU A 80 -3.73 8.99 -5.17
N GLN A 81 -3.32 10.21 -5.51
CA GLN A 81 -3.04 11.25 -4.53
C GLN A 81 -4.31 11.68 -3.80
N ARG A 82 -4.19 11.88 -2.50
CA ARG A 82 -5.26 12.47 -1.69
C ARG A 82 -5.55 13.89 -2.16
N ARG A 83 -6.80 14.18 -2.42
CA ARG A 83 -7.29 15.54 -2.65
C ARG A 83 -7.71 16.12 -1.31
N SER A 84 -6.91 17.06 -0.78
CA SER A 84 -7.27 17.81 0.42
C SER A 84 -7.62 19.25 0.02
N PRO A 85 -8.76 19.78 0.49
CA PRO A 85 -9.09 21.19 0.25
C PRO A 85 -8.18 22.17 1.01
N VAL A 86 -7.43 21.68 2.01
CA VAL A 86 -6.60 22.50 2.90
C VAL A 86 -5.14 22.57 2.42
N SER A 87 -4.67 21.64 1.61
CA SER A 87 -3.30 21.63 1.09
C SER A 87 -3.32 21.80 -0.43
N ALA A 88 -3.09 23.03 -0.88
CA ALA A 88 -2.90 23.33 -2.29
C ALA A 88 -1.53 22.87 -2.82
N THR A 89 -0.64 22.38 -1.95
CA THR A 89 0.64 21.81 -2.33
C THR A 89 0.44 20.34 -2.65
N ALA A 90 0.70 19.98 -3.89
CA ALA A 90 0.77 18.59 -4.33
C ALA A 90 1.90 17.87 -3.58
N ALA A 91 1.61 17.29 -2.43
CA ALA A 91 2.62 16.70 -1.55
C ALA A 91 3.08 15.30 -2.04
N GLY A 92 2.52 14.80 -3.15
CA GLY A 92 2.75 13.43 -3.59
C GLY A 92 1.99 12.42 -2.74
N TRP A 93 2.26 11.15 -2.96
CA TRP A 93 1.72 10.04 -2.16
C TRP A 93 2.73 8.90 -2.09
N SER A 94 2.64 8.10 -1.04
CA SER A 94 3.49 6.92 -0.88
C SER A 94 2.76 5.77 -0.19
N ILE A 95 3.17 4.57 -0.56
CA ILE A 95 2.83 3.32 0.07
C ILE A 95 4.14 2.60 0.36
N SER A 96 4.34 2.13 1.58
CA SER A 96 5.44 1.25 1.92
C SER A 96 4.95 0.08 2.74
N ALA A 97 5.54 -1.09 2.52
CA ALA A 97 5.21 -2.28 3.26
C ALA A 97 6.47 -3.08 3.58
N ARG A 98 6.46 -3.72 4.76
CA ARG A 98 7.39 -4.78 5.10
C ARG A 98 6.75 -6.12 4.76
N ILE A 99 7.41 -6.87 3.93
CA ILE A 99 6.94 -8.16 3.42
C ILE A 99 7.85 -9.24 4.01
N GLU A 100 7.24 -10.20 4.68
CA GLU A 100 7.91 -11.38 5.21
C GLU A 100 7.86 -12.49 4.16
N THR A 101 8.99 -13.14 3.93
CA THR A 101 9.12 -14.27 3.01
C THR A 101 10.00 -15.36 3.63
N PRO A 102 9.98 -16.59 3.10
CA PRO A 102 10.87 -17.66 3.57
C PRO A 102 12.37 -17.32 3.47
N GLU A 103 12.75 -16.47 2.51
CA GLU A 103 14.14 -16.01 2.30
C GLU A 103 14.52 -14.85 3.24
N GLY A 104 13.56 -14.31 3.96
CA GLY A 104 13.70 -13.17 4.87
C GLY A 104 12.85 -11.97 4.47
N PRO A 105 12.73 -10.99 5.36
CA PRO A 105 11.91 -9.81 5.11
C PRO A 105 12.60 -8.83 4.16
N PHE A 106 11.78 -8.11 3.37
CA PHE A 106 12.22 -6.95 2.60
C PHE A 106 11.20 -5.82 2.67
N GLN A 107 11.61 -4.61 2.30
CA GLN A 107 10.71 -3.47 2.16
C GLN A 107 10.38 -3.21 0.70
N ALA A 108 9.09 -3.17 0.37
CA ALA A 108 8.58 -2.68 -0.90
C ALA A 108 7.93 -1.31 -0.71
N GLY A 109 8.20 -0.40 -1.63
CA GLY A 109 7.60 0.93 -1.62
C GLY A 109 7.21 1.38 -3.01
N THR A 110 6.15 2.16 -3.09
CA THR A 110 5.74 2.81 -4.33
C THR A 110 5.12 4.17 -4.03
N GLY A 111 5.23 5.09 -4.97
CA GLY A 111 4.73 6.43 -4.75
C GLY A 111 4.96 7.37 -5.93
N MET A 112 4.59 8.61 -5.72
CA MET A 112 4.83 9.74 -6.61
C MET A 112 5.26 10.94 -5.77
N ARG A 113 6.36 11.59 -6.15
CA ARG A 113 6.81 12.83 -5.51
C ARG A 113 6.00 14.02 -6.01
N ALA A 114 5.89 15.06 -5.17
CA ALA A 114 5.25 16.32 -5.55
C ALA A 114 5.89 16.97 -6.78
N GLU A 115 7.19 16.88 -6.89
CA GLU A 115 8.00 17.46 -7.98
C GLU A 115 7.88 16.68 -9.29
N ASP A 116 7.39 15.44 -9.26
CA ASP A 116 7.19 14.60 -10.46
C ASP A 116 5.85 14.88 -11.17
N ILE A 117 5.23 16.03 -10.91
CA ILE A 117 4.00 16.48 -11.61
C ILE A 117 4.38 16.94 -13.02
N SER A 118 4.71 15.98 -13.86
CA SER A 118 4.90 16.14 -15.29
C SER A 118 3.61 15.79 -16.03
N GLU A 119 3.55 16.08 -17.33
CA GLU A 119 2.42 15.66 -18.18
C GLU A 119 2.15 14.13 -18.12
N LYS A 120 3.14 13.33 -17.73
CA LYS A 120 3.04 11.88 -17.55
C LYS A 120 3.68 11.45 -16.22
N PRO A 121 3.00 11.65 -15.10
CA PRO A 121 3.53 11.27 -13.79
C PRO A 121 3.79 9.76 -13.73
N ARG A 122 5.00 9.39 -13.35
CA ARG A 122 5.40 7.98 -13.23
C ARG A 122 5.44 7.57 -11.77
N ARG A 123 4.93 6.38 -11.50
CA ARG A 123 5.02 5.73 -10.21
C ARG A 123 6.45 5.22 -10.02
N GLN A 124 7.09 5.64 -8.93
CA GLN A 124 8.38 5.11 -8.49
C GLN A 124 8.19 3.82 -7.72
N ILE A 125 9.15 2.92 -7.80
CA ILE A 125 9.19 1.67 -7.04
C ILE A 125 10.54 1.58 -6.35
N ARG A 126 10.51 1.18 -5.07
CA ARG A 126 11.69 0.94 -4.25
C ARG A 126 11.61 -0.43 -3.59
N ILE A 127 12.75 -1.10 -3.59
CA ILE A 127 12.94 -2.33 -2.80
C ILE A 127 14.16 -2.08 -1.91
N ASP A 128 13.99 -2.23 -0.60
CA ASP A 128 15.00 -1.96 0.43
C ASP A 128 15.66 -0.58 0.28
N GLY A 129 14.85 0.43 -0.07
CA GLY A 129 15.27 1.82 -0.25
C GLY A 129 15.92 2.13 -1.60
N VAL A 130 16.13 1.14 -2.46
CA VAL A 130 16.76 1.30 -3.79
C VAL A 130 15.70 1.43 -4.87
N ASP A 131 15.80 2.46 -5.72
CA ASP A 131 14.90 2.65 -6.85
C ASP A 131 15.02 1.49 -7.85
N GLN A 132 13.90 0.93 -8.25
CA GLN A 132 13.82 -0.26 -9.09
C GLN A 132 12.88 -0.03 -10.28
N PRO A 133 13.08 -0.72 -11.40
CA PRO A 133 12.10 -0.76 -12.48
C PRO A 133 10.80 -1.44 -12.01
N GLN A 134 9.68 -1.08 -12.64
CA GLN A 134 8.36 -1.58 -12.23
C GLN A 134 8.24 -3.12 -12.26
N MET A 135 9.05 -3.78 -13.08
CA MET A 135 9.08 -5.26 -13.18
C MET A 135 9.77 -5.93 -11.98
N ALA A 136 10.58 -5.23 -11.21
CA ALA A 136 11.33 -5.81 -10.09
C ALA A 136 10.43 -6.39 -8.98
N LEU A 137 9.17 -5.96 -8.88
CA LEU A 137 8.18 -6.54 -7.97
C LEU A 137 7.72 -7.95 -8.39
N ALA A 138 7.97 -8.35 -9.62
CA ALA A 138 7.60 -9.68 -10.14
C ALA A 138 8.69 -10.74 -9.90
N GLU A 139 9.88 -10.31 -9.51
CA GLU A 139 11.07 -11.16 -9.37
C GLU A 139 11.39 -11.53 -7.90
N ARG A 140 10.49 -11.14 -6.95
CA ARG A 140 10.68 -11.35 -5.50
C ARG A 140 9.71 -12.34 -4.90
#